data_0d34d31ed8f47ed29ba9843127262e87
#
_entry.id   0d34d31ed8f47ed29ba9843127262e87
#
_cell.length_a   1.000
_cell.length_b   1.000
_cell.length_c   1.000
_cell.angle_alpha   90.00
_cell.angle_beta   90.00
_cell.angle_gamma   90.00
#
_symmetry.space_group_name_H-M   'P 1'
#
loop_
_entity.id
_entity.type
_entity.pdbx_description
1 polymer ?
#
loop_
_entity_poly.entity_id
_entity_poly.type
_entity_poly.pdbx_seq_one_letter_code
_entity_poly.pdbx_strand_id
1 'polypeptide(L)'
;MPIYNINAKRMKPNELNPTYLWHCRLGHINENRISKLHKDGILDSFDFESYETCQSYLLGKMRKTPFTSQGDRASDILGLIHTDVCGPLNTPARGGFHYFITFTDDFSRFGYVYLMKHKFESFTLFKKFQNEVENQLVKKSKMLQSDQGGEYLS
;
A
#
# COMPACT_ATOMS: atom_id res chain seq x y z
N MET A 1 18.28 0.56 -14.52
CA MET A 1 17.69 -0.68 -13.95
C MET A 1 18.65 -1.83 -14.23
N PRO A 2 19.16 -2.52 -13.23
CA PRO A 2 20.00 -3.69 -13.46
C PRO A 2 19.13 -4.84 -13.96
N ILE A 3 19.44 -5.32 -15.16
CA ILE A 3 18.84 -6.52 -15.73
C ILE A 3 19.51 -7.70 -15.02
N TYR A 4 18.81 -8.32 -14.06
CA TYR A 4 19.26 -9.57 -13.47
C TYR A 4 19.10 -10.67 -14.50
N ASN A 5 20.23 -11.17 -15.00
CA ASN A 5 20.29 -12.33 -15.87
C ASN A 5 19.95 -13.59 -15.05
N ILE A 6 18.69 -14.00 -15.05
CA ILE A 6 18.22 -15.18 -14.35
C ILE A 6 18.58 -16.39 -15.21
N ASN A 7 19.84 -16.84 -15.15
CA ASN A 7 20.23 -18.17 -15.58
C ASN A 7 19.73 -19.19 -14.53
N ALA A 8 18.41 -19.36 -14.46
CA ALA A 8 17.83 -20.46 -13.73
C ALA A 8 18.19 -21.76 -14.47
N LYS A 9 19.22 -22.46 -13.99
CA LYS A 9 19.52 -23.82 -14.40
C LYS A 9 18.24 -24.64 -14.17
N ARG A 10 17.56 -25.05 -15.26
CA ARG A 10 16.40 -25.95 -15.18
C ARG A 10 16.89 -27.28 -14.62
N MET A 11 16.69 -27.49 -13.32
CA MET A 11 16.91 -28.79 -12.69
C MET A 11 15.89 -29.80 -13.26
N LYS A 12 16.35 -31.01 -13.56
CA LYS A 12 15.47 -32.08 -14.03
C LYS A 12 14.49 -32.45 -12.90
N PRO A 13 13.20 -32.70 -13.20
CA PRO A 13 12.18 -32.99 -12.17
C PRO A 13 12.52 -34.16 -11.23
N ASN A 14 13.36 -35.10 -11.68
CA ASN A 14 13.73 -36.29 -10.90
C ASN A 14 14.85 -36.05 -9.87
N GLU A 15 15.47 -34.87 -9.84
CA GLU A 15 16.55 -34.50 -8.90
C GLU A 15 16.05 -33.54 -7.80
N LEU A 16 14.76 -33.14 -7.85
CA LEU A 16 14.18 -32.21 -6.89
C LEU A 16 13.63 -32.95 -5.68
N ASN A 17 14.01 -32.48 -4.50
CA ASN A 17 13.40 -32.91 -3.24
C ASN A 17 11.87 -32.76 -3.34
N PRO A 18 11.08 -33.79 -2.96
CA PRO A 18 9.62 -33.74 -2.97
C PRO A 18 9.03 -32.51 -2.24
N THR A 19 9.63 -32.09 -1.13
CA THR A 19 9.23 -30.90 -0.38
C THR A 19 9.38 -29.62 -1.19
N TYR A 20 10.52 -29.45 -1.88
CA TYR A 20 10.76 -28.31 -2.76
C TYR A 20 9.80 -28.31 -3.96
N LEU A 21 9.52 -29.49 -4.52
CA LEU A 21 8.58 -29.64 -5.63
C LEU A 21 7.16 -29.16 -5.23
N TRP A 22 6.68 -29.56 -4.05
CA TRP A 22 5.39 -29.11 -3.53
C TRP A 22 5.40 -27.63 -3.22
N HIS A 23 6.46 -27.09 -2.64
CA HIS A 23 6.63 -25.66 -2.44
C HIS A 23 6.44 -24.86 -3.74
N CYS A 24 7.08 -25.30 -4.83
CA CYS A 24 6.92 -24.66 -6.14
C CYS A 24 5.51 -24.82 -6.73
N ARG A 25 4.92 -26.03 -6.65
CA ARG A 25 3.58 -26.32 -7.17
C ARG A 25 2.48 -25.54 -6.44
N LEU A 26 2.66 -25.29 -5.17
CA LEU A 26 1.71 -24.54 -4.35
C LEU A 26 1.97 -23.00 -4.37
N GLY A 27 2.68 -22.50 -5.37
CA GLY A 27 2.93 -21.08 -5.53
C GLY A 27 3.92 -20.50 -4.53
N HIS A 28 4.95 -21.28 -4.18
CA HIS A 28 6.01 -20.90 -3.25
C HIS A 28 5.48 -20.55 -1.85
N ILE A 29 4.52 -21.33 -1.33
CA ILE A 29 4.02 -21.16 0.05
C ILE A 29 5.13 -21.45 1.07
N ASN A 30 5.03 -20.86 2.27
CA ASN A 30 6.03 -21.04 3.31
C ASN A 30 5.99 -22.45 3.92
N GLU A 31 7.10 -22.85 4.52
CA GLU A 31 7.32 -24.14 5.17
C GLU A 31 6.22 -24.45 6.22
N ASN A 32 5.85 -23.49 7.06
CA ASN A 32 4.81 -23.68 8.08
C ASN A 32 3.45 -24.08 7.50
N ARG A 33 3.10 -23.56 6.33
CA ARG A 33 1.88 -23.95 5.63
C ARG A 33 1.96 -25.35 5.05
N ILE A 34 3.12 -25.73 4.49
CA ILE A 34 3.36 -27.09 4.00
C ILE A 34 3.27 -28.07 5.17
N SER A 35 3.93 -27.76 6.31
CA SER A 35 3.84 -28.57 7.53
C SER A 35 2.41 -28.77 8.01
N LYS A 36 1.59 -27.72 7.94
CA LYS A 36 0.18 -27.83 8.31
C LYS A 36 -0.58 -28.77 7.37
N LEU A 37 -0.40 -28.63 6.05
CA LEU A 37 -1.05 -29.49 5.06
C LEU A 37 -0.64 -30.97 5.23
N HIS A 38 0.61 -31.24 5.62
CA HIS A 38 1.09 -32.57 5.97
C HIS A 38 0.40 -33.10 7.24
N LYS A 39 0.34 -32.30 8.33
CA LYS A 39 -0.34 -32.69 9.58
C LYS A 39 -1.83 -32.95 9.37
N ASP A 40 -2.47 -32.20 8.46
CA ASP A 40 -3.87 -32.38 8.10
C ASP A 40 -4.11 -33.60 7.17
N GLY A 41 -3.05 -34.38 6.83
CA GLY A 41 -3.14 -35.58 6.00
C GLY A 41 -3.41 -35.34 4.51
N ILE A 42 -3.25 -34.07 4.05
CA ILE A 42 -3.51 -33.67 2.65
C ILE A 42 -2.29 -33.95 1.78
N LEU A 43 -1.10 -33.91 2.34
CA LEU A 43 0.16 -34.17 1.67
C LEU A 43 0.93 -35.31 2.34
N ASP A 44 1.55 -36.19 1.53
CA ASP A 44 2.37 -37.28 2.02
C ASP A 44 3.66 -36.78 2.71
N SER A 45 4.41 -37.69 3.34
CA SER A 45 5.59 -37.38 4.16
C SER A 45 6.60 -36.47 3.47
N PHE A 46 7.11 -35.47 4.22
CA PHE A 46 8.09 -34.50 3.78
C PHE A 46 9.38 -34.60 4.59
N ASP A 47 10.49 -34.39 3.90
CA ASP A 47 11.77 -34.14 4.52
C ASP A 47 12.05 -32.64 4.55
N PHE A 48 11.96 -32.04 5.75
CA PHE A 48 12.22 -30.61 5.96
C PHE A 48 13.70 -30.31 6.16
N GLU A 49 14.53 -31.30 6.50
CA GLU A 49 15.97 -31.08 6.74
C GLU A 49 16.73 -30.79 5.44
N SER A 50 16.21 -31.28 4.31
CA SER A 50 16.80 -31.06 2.98
C SER A 50 16.17 -29.90 2.22
N TYR A 51 15.36 -29.06 2.88
CA TYR A 51 14.69 -27.92 2.22
C TYR A 51 15.66 -26.77 1.98
N GLU A 52 16.10 -26.62 0.73
CA GLU A 52 16.91 -25.47 0.33
C GLU A 52 16.08 -24.19 0.25
N THR A 53 16.68 -23.08 0.68
CA THR A 53 16.04 -21.76 0.66
C THR A 53 15.72 -21.34 -0.77
N CYS A 54 14.45 -21.18 -1.09
CA CYS A 54 14.01 -20.79 -2.43
C CYS A 54 14.26 -19.31 -2.69
N GLN A 55 15.16 -18.99 -3.61
CA GLN A 55 15.46 -17.60 -4.00
C GLN A 55 14.22 -16.86 -4.54
N SER A 56 13.38 -17.52 -5.35
CA SER A 56 12.16 -16.91 -5.89
C SER A 56 11.18 -16.53 -4.78
N TYR A 57 11.07 -17.37 -3.73
CA TYR A 57 10.28 -17.06 -2.55
C TYR A 57 10.82 -15.87 -1.78
N LEU A 58 12.15 -15.82 -1.57
CA LEU A 58 12.78 -14.69 -0.89
C LEU A 58 12.61 -13.38 -1.65
N LEU A 59 12.81 -13.38 -2.97
CA LEU A 59 12.63 -12.21 -3.83
C LEU A 59 11.17 -11.74 -3.84
N GLY A 60 10.21 -12.66 -3.93
CA GLY A 60 8.79 -12.35 -3.87
C GLY A 60 8.33 -11.85 -2.49
N LYS A 61 9.03 -12.28 -1.42
CA LYS A 61 8.77 -11.91 -0.03
C LYS A 61 9.61 -10.72 0.44
N MET A 62 10.27 -10.00 -0.46
CA MET A 62 10.99 -8.78 -0.08
C MET A 62 10.04 -7.87 0.70
N ARG A 63 10.17 -7.90 2.02
CA ARG A 63 9.50 -6.92 2.88
C ARG A 63 9.99 -5.55 2.45
N LYS A 64 9.07 -4.65 2.19
CA LYS A 64 9.39 -3.22 2.32
C LYS A 64 10.10 -3.09 3.67
N THR A 65 11.29 -2.53 3.67
CA THR A 65 12.01 -2.19 4.90
C THR A 65 11.02 -1.57 5.87
N PRO A 66 10.94 -2.02 7.13
CA PRO A 66 10.06 -1.36 8.08
C PRO A 66 10.35 0.14 8.03
N PHE A 67 9.30 0.94 7.89
CA PHE A 67 9.45 2.38 7.90
C PHE A 67 9.94 2.78 9.29
N THR A 68 11.23 3.04 9.42
CA THR A 68 11.89 3.32 10.71
C THR A 68 11.86 4.79 11.07
N SER A 69 11.46 5.68 10.14
CA SER A 69 11.26 7.09 10.47
C SER A 69 9.94 7.22 11.25
N GLN A 70 10.05 7.59 12.52
CA GLN A 70 8.95 8.22 13.21
C GLN A 70 8.71 9.57 12.53
N GLY A 71 7.72 9.63 11.64
CA GLY A 71 7.24 10.90 11.14
C GLY A 71 6.74 11.72 12.32
N ASP A 72 7.14 12.99 12.41
CA ASP A 72 6.62 13.91 13.41
C ASP A 72 5.10 14.00 13.24
N ARG A 73 4.36 13.52 14.23
CA ARG A 73 2.92 13.65 14.26
C ARG A 73 2.52 15.05 14.75
N ALA A 74 1.43 15.56 14.20
CA ALA A 74 0.84 16.78 14.73
C ALA A 74 0.51 16.62 16.23
N SER A 75 0.88 17.59 17.03
CA SER A 75 0.62 17.61 18.47
C SER A 75 -0.77 18.15 18.84
N ASP A 76 -1.49 18.73 17.89
CA ASP A 76 -2.79 19.38 18.08
C ASP A 76 -3.65 19.28 16.83
N ILE A 77 -4.98 19.41 16.99
CA ILE A 77 -5.98 19.44 15.90
C ILE A 77 -5.67 20.61 14.96
N LEU A 78 -5.77 20.35 13.65
CA LEU A 78 -5.43 21.25 12.54
C LEU A 78 -3.94 21.65 12.49
N GLY A 79 -3.08 20.94 13.21
CA GLY A 79 -1.64 21.15 13.19
C GLY A 79 -1.02 20.73 11.84
N LEU A 80 -1.47 19.63 11.29
CA LEU A 80 -1.07 19.11 9.97
C LEU A 80 -2.27 18.44 9.29
N ILE A 81 -2.57 18.87 8.09
CA ILE A 81 -3.63 18.33 7.25
C ILE A 81 -2.99 17.63 6.06
N HIS A 82 -3.30 16.36 5.87
CA HIS A 82 -2.94 15.61 4.68
C HIS A 82 -4.04 15.76 3.64
N THR A 83 -3.65 15.97 2.38
CA THR A 83 -4.58 16.03 1.25
C THR A 83 -4.10 15.17 0.09
N ASP A 84 -5.04 14.56 -0.59
CA ASP A 84 -4.79 13.74 -1.77
C ASP A 84 -5.94 13.89 -2.77
N VAL A 85 -5.61 13.92 -4.07
CA VAL A 85 -6.56 13.99 -5.18
C VAL A 85 -6.57 12.68 -5.93
N CYS A 86 -7.68 11.98 -5.85
CA CYS A 86 -7.88 10.70 -6.55
C CYS A 86 -8.71 10.88 -7.81
N GLY A 87 -8.27 10.26 -8.90
CA GLY A 87 -8.95 10.23 -10.19
C GLY A 87 -7.98 10.42 -11.37
N PRO A 88 -8.47 10.38 -12.63
CA PRO A 88 -9.89 10.29 -12.98
C PRO A 88 -10.49 8.91 -12.71
N LEU A 89 -11.71 8.85 -12.21
CA LEU A 89 -12.46 7.64 -12.04
C LEU A 89 -12.88 7.07 -13.41
N ASN A 90 -12.70 5.78 -13.62
CA ASN A 90 -13.09 5.11 -14.88
C ASN A 90 -14.60 5.25 -15.15
N THR A 91 -15.42 5.26 -14.11
CA THR A 91 -16.85 5.52 -14.17
C THR A 91 -17.15 6.76 -13.36
N PRO A 92 -17.73 7.83 -13.98
CA PRO A 92 -18.09 9.03 -13.26
C PRO A 92 -19.10 8.74 -12.14
N ALA A 93 -18.92 9.38 -10.99
CA ALA A 93 -19.91 9.35 -9.93
C ALA A 93 -21.18 10.10 -10.34
N ARG A 94 -22.29 9.84 -9.63
CA ARG A 94 -23.58 10.51 -9.87
C ARG A 94 -23.39 12.04 -9.84
N GLY A 95 -23.83 12.73 -10.88
CA GLY A 95 -23.61 14.16 -11.07
C GLY A 95 -22.40 14.52 -11.95
N GLY A 96 -21.74 13.52 -12.56
CA GLY A 96 -20.64 13.73 -13.51
C GLY A 96 -19.32 14.09 -12.86
N PHE A 97 -19.09 13.63 -11.62
CA PHE A 97 -17.81 13.82 -10.92
C PHE A 97 -16.82 12.75 -11.31
N HIS A 98 -15.62 13.16 -11.69
CA HIS A 98 -14.53 12.29 -12.13
C HIS A 98 -13.39 12.16 -11.10
N TYR A 99 -13.36 13.05 -10.11
CA TYR A 99 -12.31 13.13 -9.10
C TYR A 99 -12.93 13.28 -7.71
N PHE A 100 -12.13 12.95 -6.70
CA PHE A 100 -12.42 13.39 -5.34
C PHE A 100 -11.13 13.84 -4.66
N ILE A 101 -11.26 14.74 -3.70
CA ILE A 101 -10.19 15.23 -2.85
C ILE A 101 -10.50 14.86 -1.41
N THR A 102 -9.48 14.44 -0.68
CA THR A 102 -9.55 14.15 0.75
C THR A 102 -8.74 15.16 1.53
N PHE A 103 -9.23 15.54 2.70
CA PHE A 103 -8.49 16.29 3.70
C PHE A 103 -8.58 15.53 5.01
N THR A 104 -7.43 15.14 5.57
CA THR A 104 -7.36 14.34 6.80
C THR A 104 -6.47 15.04 7.81
N ASP A 105 -7.01 15.33 8.98
CA ASP A 105 -6.22 15.87 10.10
C ASP A 105 -5.32 14.78 10.69
N ASP A 106 -4.02 15.06 10.81
CA ASP A 106 -3.04 14.09 11.30
C ASP A 106 -3.23 13.72 12.77
N PHE A 107 -3.67 14.64 13.57
CA PHE A 107 -3.87 14.43 15.02
C PHE A 107 -5.10 13.57 15.30
N SER A 108 -6.27 14.01 14.83
CA SER A 108 -7.56 13.34 15.12
C SER A 108 -7.90 12.20 14.18
N ARG A 109 -7.24 12.13 13.00
CA ARG A 109 -7.57 11.22 11.90
C ARG A 109 -8.95 11.46 11.27
N PHE A 110 -9.61 12.53 11.64
CA PHE A 110 -10.87 12.91 11.04
C PHE A 110 -10.65 13.45 9.64
N GLY A 111 -11.50 13.02 8.69
CA GLY A 111 -11.34 13.37 7.28
C GLY A 111 -12.61 13.88 6.63
N TYR A 112 -12.42 14.73 5.62
CA TYR A 112 -13.45 15.22 4.72
C TYR A 112 -13.17 14.74 3.31
N VAL A 113 -14.23 14.47 2.54
CA VAL A 113 -14.16 14.08 1.14
C VAL A 113 -15.05 15.00 0.33
N TYR A 114 -14.50 15.56 -0.75
CA TYR A 114 -15.28 16.40 -1.69
C TYR A 114 -15.15 15.80 -3.09
N LEU A 115 -16.28 15.74 -3.81
CA LEU A 115 -16.32 15.34 -5.21
C LEU A 115 -15.98 16.53 -6.12
N MET A 116 -15.23 16.26 -7.20
CA MET A 116 -14.79 17.24 -8.19
C MET A 116 -15.07 16.76 -9.61
N LYS A 117 -15.36 17.70 -10.50
CA LYS A 117 -15.41 17.44 -11.95
C LYS A 117 -14.02 17.57 -12.57
N HIS A 118 -13.22 18.52 -12.08
CA HIS A 118 -11.90 18.86 -12.60
C HIS A 118 -10.89 19.04 -11.47
N LYS A 119 -9.64 18.67 -11.71
CA LYS A 119 -8.53 18.79 -10.72
C LYS A 119 -8.28 20.22 -10.25
N PHE A 120 -8.45 21.20 -11.12
CA PHE A 120 -8.23 22.62 -10.76
C PHE A 120 -9.20 23.16 -9.70
N GLU A 121 -10.27 22.42 -9.36
CA GLU A 121 -11.21 22.80 -8.29
C GLU A 121 -10.60 22.57 -6.89
N SER A 122 -9.45 21.87 -6.79
CA SER A 122 -8.81 21.47 -5.53
C SER A 122 -8.59 22.63 -4.58
N PHE A 123 -8.07 23.75 -5.10
CA PHE A 123 -7.80 24.93 -4.29
C PHE A 123 -9.09 25.60 -3.74
N THR A 124 -10.13 25.64 -4.53
CA THR A 124 -11.44 26.19 -4.11
C THR A 124 -12.04 25.33 -3.01
N LEU A 125 -11.93 23.98 -3.13
CA LEU A 125 -12.41 23.05 -2.14
C LEU A 125 -11.56 23.09 -0.87
N PHE A 126 -10.26 23.30 -0.99
CA PHE A 126 -9.40 23.52 0.17
C PHE A 126 -9.85 24.74 0.98
N LYS A 127 -10.11 25.88 0.32
CA LYS A 127 -10.62 27.08 1.01
C LYS A 127 -11.98 26.83 1.68
N LYS A 128 -12.86 26.07 1.03
CA LYS A 128 -14.14 25.68 1.61
C LYS A 128 -13.94 24.84 2.86
N PHE A 129 -13.13 23.78 2.77
CA PHE A 129 -12.77 22.93 3.90
C PHE A 129 -12.15 23.75 5.05
N GLN A 130 -11.16 24.59 4.74
CA GLN A 130 -10.46 25.42 5.72
C GLN A 130 -11.44 26.31 6.49
N ASN A 131 -12.31 27.03 5.78
CA ASN A 131 -13.32 27.90 6.40
C ASN A 131 -14.28 27.10 7.29
N GLU A 132 -14.71 25.91 6.86
CA GLU A 132 -15.63 25.07 7.59
C GLU A 132 -15.00 24.58 8.91
N VAL A 133 -13.83 23.97 8.84
CA VAL A 133 -13.18 23.40 10.05
C VAL A 133 -12.65 24.46 10.99
N GLU A 134 -12.10 25.58 10.49
CA GLU A 134 -11.61 26.67 11.32
C GLU A 134 -12.76 27.35 12.08
N ASN A 135 -13.92 27.50 11.47
CA ASN A 135 -15.10 28.05 12.13
C ASN A 135 -15.70 27.09 13.15
N GLN A 136 -15.74 25.77 12.84
CA GLN A 136 -16.26 24.77 13.77
C GLN A 136 -15.39 24.61 15.02
N LEU A 137 -14.07 24.64 14.84
CA LEU A 137 -13.12 24.33 15.92
C LEU A 137 -12.54 25.59 16.58
N VAL A 138 -12.84 26.80 16.06
CA VAL A 138 -12.26 28.07 16.51
C VAL A 138 -10.74 28.03 16.55
N LYS A 139 -10.14 27.31 15.58
CA LYS A 139 -8.69 27.10 15.44
C LYS A 139 -8.26 27.35 14.01
N LYS A 140 -6.98 27.72 13.83
CA LYS A 140 -6.40 27.89 12.49
C LYS A 140 -5.62 26.65 12.06
N SER A 141 -5.75 26.28 10.79
CA SER A 141 -4.90 25.27 10.16
C SER A 141 -3.48 25.81 10.00
N LYS A 142 -2.46 24.98 10.36
CA LYS A 142 -1.06 25.41 10.37
C LYS A 142 -0.30 24.96 9.13
N MET A 143 -0.44 23.69 8.77
CA MET A 143 0.29 23.09 7.65
C MET A 143 -0.64 22.22 6.80
N LEU A 144 -0.43 22.28 5.48
CA LEU A 144 -1.05 21.39 4.50
C LEU A 144 0.06 20.56 3.83
N GLN A 145 -0.09 19.26 3.83
CA GLN A 145 0.81 18.34 3.15
C GLN A 145 0.06 17.64 2.03
N SER A 146 0.48 17.88 0.79
CA SER A 146 0.05 17.13 -0.40
C SER A 146 1.17 16.22 -0.87
N ASP A 147 0.86 15.26 -1.73
CA ASP A 147 1.85 14.69 -2.63
C ASP A 147 2.41 15.81 -3.55
N GLN A 148 3.55 15.55 -4.20
CA GLN A 148 4.21 16.55 -5.07
C GLN A 148 3.44 16.83 -6.39
N GLY A 149 2.13 16.67 -6.38
CA GLY A 149 1.25 17.06 -7.48
C GLY A 149 1.21 18.57 -7.63
N GLY A 150 1.24 19.08 -8.88
CA GLY A 150 1.24 20.51 -9.17
C GLY A 150 -0.09 21.24 -8.89
N GLU A 151 -1.05 20.59 -8.23
CA GLU A 151 -2.42 21.11 -8.04
C GLU A 151 -2.49 22.36 -7.16
N TYR A 152 -1.46 22.61 -6.36
CA TYR A 152 -1.35 23.76 -5.45
C TYR A 152 -0.25 24.75 -5.84
N LEU A 153 0.47 24.49 -6.95
CA LEU A 153 1.53 25.34 -7.47
C LEU A 153 0.97 26.17 -8.63
N SER A 154 0.29 27.27 -8.34
CA SER A 154 -0.14 28.26 -9.33
C SER A 154 0.40 29.64 -8.99
#